data_9343b879bb86881a781b36ef9c4aa51a
#
_entry.id   9343b879bb86881a781b36ef9c4aa51a
#
_cell.length_a   1.000
_cell.length_b   1.000
_cell.length_c   1.000
_cell.angle_alpha   90.00
_cell.angle_beta   90.00
_cell.angle_gamma   90.00
#
_symmetry.space_group_name_H-M   'P 1'
#
loop_
_entity.id
_entity.type
_entity.pdbx_description
1 polymer ?
#
loop_
_entity_poly.entity_id
_entity_poly.type
_entity_poly.pdbx_seq_one_letter_code
_entity_poly.pdbx_strand_id
1 'polypeptide(L)'
;KEEMSKWKFPLHFIDFETSRSALPFYKGLRPYEQIAFQFSHHKVEMGADGEYKVTHQSQYINAEKGFFPNFEFVRQLKKAVGDEGTIFRYWTHENTVLNDIRVQLEKSSEADKDELIEFIMSITDEAERSMVDIAKSVLKYYYNPMMKGSNSIKAVLPAILNSSELIKSKYSKPVYGTPEMPSLNLENKVWIEYEEDGKTVINPYKLLPSVSSYIDFQDDALDALGDEEREMY
;
A
#
# COMPACT_ATOMS: atom_id res chain seq x y z
N LYS A 1 9.95 -20.85 3.47
CA LYS A 1 10.88 -20.97 2.32
C LYS A 1 10.17 -21.54 1.09
N GLU A 2 9.43 -22.63 1.21
CA GLU A 2 8.74 -23.30 0.10
C GLU A 2 7.71 -22.38 -0.61
N GLU A 3 6.93 -21.57 0.12
CA GLU A 3 6.03 -20.60 -0.49
C GLU A 3 6.79 -19.45 -1.17
N MET A 4 7.83 -18.95 -0.54
CA MET A 4 8.66 -17.87 -1.09
C MET A 4 9.43 -18.28 -2.34
N SER A 5 9.77 -19.58 -2.50
CA SER A 5 10.46 -20.05 -3.70
C SER A 5 9.59 -20.03 -4.97
N LYS A 6 8.28 -19.81 -4.82
CA LYS A 6 7.34 -19.66 -5.93
C LYS A 6 7.26 -18.21 -6.45
N TRP A 7 7.79 -17.26 -5.68
CA TRP A 7 7.74 -15.86 -6.06
C TRP A 7 8.73 -15.58 -7.19
N LYS A 8 8.24 -14.91 -8.21
CA LYS A 8 9.01 -14.56 -9.41
C LYS A 8 9.38 -13.08 -9.35
N PHE A 9 10.64 -12.75 -9.61
CA PHE A 9 11.08 -11.35 -9.73
C PHE A 9 10.64 -10.75 -11.08
N PRO A 10 10.40 -9.44 -11.11
CA PRO A 10 10.44 -8.50 -9.99
C PRO A 10 9.30 -8.73 -8.99
N LEU A 11 9.51 -8.33 -7.71
CA LEU A 11 8.46 -8.37 -6.69
C LEU A 11 7.82 -6.98 -6.61
N HIS A 12 6.49 -6.93 -6.75
CA HIS A 12 5.71 -5.69 -6.74
C HIS A 12 4.90 -5.62 -5.44
N PHE A 13 5.09 -4.56 -4.67
CA PHE A 13 4.31 -4.26 -3.47
C PHE A 13 3.44 -3.06 -3.77
N ILE A 14 2.13 -3.23 -3.70
CA ILE A 14 1.14 -2.20 -3.98
C ILE A 14 0.30 -1.91 -2.75
N ASP A 15 -0.15 -0.67 -2.64
CA ASP A 15 -1.04 -0.21 -1.59
C ASP A 15 -1.97 0.87 -2.16
N PHE A 16 -3.28 0.81 -1.83
CA PHE A 16 -4.32 1.63 -2.43
C PHE A 16 -4.98 2.54 -1.40
N GLU A 17 -5.20 3.80 -1.79
CA GLU A 17 -6.09 4.69 -1.07
C GLU A 17 -7.40 4.88 -1.83
N THR A 18 -8.49 4.78 -1.09
CA THR A 18 -9.83 4.71 -1.66
C THR A 18 -10.84 5.50 -0.82
N SER A 19 -11.98 5.81 -1.43
CA SER A 19 -13.10 6.46 -0.77
C SER A 19 -14.41 5.75 -1.05
N ARG A 20 -15.30 5.73 -0.04
CA ARG A 20 -16.69 5.26 -0.12
C ARG A 20 -17.61 6.30 0.52
N SER A 21 -18.06 7.27 -0.25
CA SER A 21 -18.93 8.32 0.27
C SER A 21 -20.40 7.91 0.24
N ALA A 22 -21.13 8.29 1.29
CA ALA A 22 -22.60 8.15 1.32
C ALA A 22 -23.28 9.00 0.24
N LEU A 23 -22.72 10.19 -0.06
CA LEU A 23 -23.14 11.03 -1.18
C LEU A 23 -22.15 10.84 -2.32
N PRO A 24 -22.58 10.27 -3.48
CA PRO A 24 -21.70 10.06 -4.61
C PRO A 24 -21.09 11.36 -5.14
N PHE A 25 -19.77 11.40 -5.33
CA PHE A 25 -19.07 12.55 -5.92
C PHE A 25 -19.26 12.64 -7.44
N TYR A 26 -19.66 11.54 -8.08
CA TYR A 26 -19.78 11.44 -9.52
C TYR A 26 -21.16 10.99 -9.94
N LYS A 27 -21.66 11.56 -11.05
CA LYS A 27 -22.97 11.20 -11.61
C LYS A 27 -23.00 9.72 -12.02
N GLY A 28 -24.05 9.02 -11.60
CA GLY A 28 -24.25 7.61 -11.96
C GLY A 28 -23.73 6.60 -10.96
N LEU A 29 -22.93 7.02 -9.97
CA LEU A 29 -22.53 6.17 -8.86
C LEU A 29 -23.65 6.00 -7.84
N ARG A 30 -23.60 4.87 -7.14
CA ARG A 30 -24.47 4.59 -5.99
C ARG A 30 -23.81 5.10 -4.70
N PRO A 31 -24.60 5.33 -3.62
CA PRO A 31 -24.05 5.52 -2.30
C PRO A 31 -23.06 4.41 -1.94
N TYR A 32 -21.94 4.77 -1.33
CA TYR A 32 -20.87 3.86 -0.90
C TYR A 32 -20.18 3.06 -2.03
N GLU A 33 -20.34 3.46 -3.29
CA GLU A 33 -19.63 2.85 -4.39
C GLU A 33 -18.15 3.22 -4.35
N GLN A 34 -17.30 2.26 -4.66
CA GLN A 34 -15.85 2.36 -4.48
C GLN A 34 -15.22 3.35 -5.46
N ILE A 35 -14.39 4.24 -4.93
CA ILE A 35 -13.53 5.14 -5.70
C ILE A 35 -12.09 4.87 -5.29
N ALA A 36 -11.23 4.51 -6.23
CA ALA A 36 -9.80 4.36 -6.06
C ALA A 36 -9.10 5.57 -6.69
N PHE A 37 -8.43 6.36 -5.88
CA PHE A 37 -7.83 7.62 -6.33
C PHE A 37 -6.31 7.69 -6.20
N GLN A 38 -5.70 6.74 -5.46
CA GLN A 38 -4.27 6.72 -5.25
C GLN A 38 -3.76 5.27 -5.12
N PHE A 39 -2.57 5.02 -5.65
CA PHE A 39 -1.75 3.88 -5.26
C PHE A 39 -0.28 4.27 -5.08
N SER A 40 0.42 3.52 -4.23
CA SER A 40 1.87 3.47 -4.19
C SER A 40 2.37 2.11 -4.67
N HIS A 41 3.55 2.10 -5.32
CA HIS A 41 4.15 0.89 -5.85
C HIS A 41 5.64 0.84 -5.56
N HIS A 42 6.05 -0.14 -4.77
CA HIS A 42 7.45 -0.47 -4.54
C HIS A 42 7.82 -1.73 -5.30
N LYS A 43 9.01 -1.73 -5.87
CA LYS A 43 9.55 -2.87 -6.64
C LYS A 43 10.83 -3.39 -6.01
N VAL A 44 10.96 -4.72 -5.94
CA VAL A 44 12.21 -5.37 -5.58
C VAL A 44 12.71 -6.17 -6.76
N GLU A 45 13.92 -5.88 -7.16
CA GLU A 45 14.63 -6.59 -8.24
C GLU A 45 15.84 -7.34 -7.66
N MET A 46 16.21 -8.42 -8.29
CA MET A 46 17.45 -9.12 -7.99
C MET A 46 18.51 -8.66 -8.98
N GLY A 47 19.57 -8.05 -8.47
CA GLY A 47 20.73 -7.67 -9.26
C GLY A 47 21.51 -8.89 -9.78
N ALA A 48 22.34 -8.68 -10.78
CA ALA A 48 23.25 -9.72 -11.30
C ALA A 48 24.27 -10.21 -10.26
N ASP A 49 24.53 -9.41 -9.24
CA ASP A 49 25.38 -9.71 -8.09
C ASP A 49 24.65 -10.51 -6.98
N GLY A 50 23.36 -10.79 -7.17
CA GLY A 50 22.50 -11.47 -6.20
C GLY A 50 21.97 -10.58 -5.08
N GLU A 51 22.26 -9.27 -5.11
CA GLU A 51 21.73 -8.31 -4.15
C GLU A 51 20.33 -7.80 -4.54
N TYR A 52 19.52 -7.50 -3.53
CA TYR A 52 18.17 -6.99 -3.73
C TYR A 52 18.17 -5.46 -3.81
N LYS A 53 17.66 -4.93 -4.91
CA LYS A 53 17.39 -3.51 -5.06
C LYS A 53 15.92 -3.21 -4.80
N VAL A 54 15.65 -2.35 -3.84
CA VAL A 54 14.29 -1.86 -3.50
C VAL A 54 14.13 -0.45 -4.05
N THR A 55 13.02 -0.18 -4.72
CA THR A 55 12.73 1.13 -5.33
C THR A 55 11.28 1.49 -5.09
N HIS A 56 10.97 2.73 -4.66
CA HIS A 56 9.65 3.31 -4.82
C HIS A 56 9.47 3.64 -6.30
N GLN A 57 8.96 2.67 -7.05
CA GLN A 57 9.05 2.63 -8.51
C GLN A 57 8.08 3.59 -9.19
N SER A 58 6.85 3.67 -8.67
CA SER A 58 5.80 4.50 -9.23
C SER A 58 4.71 4.78 -8.20
N GLN A 59 3.92 5.80 -8.48
CA GLN A 59 2.74 6.16 -7.74
C GLN A 59 1.73 6.81 -8.68
N TYR A 60 0.47 6.79 -8.29
CA TYR A 60 -0.61 7.50 -8.95
C TYR A 60 -1.47 8.18 -7.90
N ILE A 61 -1.87 9.40 -8.16
CA ILE A 61 -2.90 10.09 -7.40
C ILE A 61 -3.72 10.94 -8.35
N ASN A 62 -5.04 10.85 -8.23
CA ASN A 62 -5.96 11.76 -8.90
C ASN A 62 -7.13 12.07 -7.98
N ALA A 63 -7.17 13.32 -7.53
CA ALA A 63 -8.25 13.91 -6.77
C ALA A 63 -8.89 15.11 -7.50
N GLU A 64 -8.77 15.14 -8.84
CA GLU A 64 -9.30 16.22 -9.66
C GLU A 64 -10.83 16.23 -9.62
N LYS A 65 -11.39 17.41 -9.32
CA LYS A 65 -12.83 17.58 -9.22
C LYS A 65 -13.51 17.32 -10.58
N GLY A 66 -14.46 16.38 -10.59
CA GLY A 66 -15.25 16.05 -11.77
C GLY A 66 -14.61 14.96 -12.65
N PHE A 67 -13.39 14.54 -12.36
CA PHE A 67 -12.75 13.42 -13.05
C PHE A 67 -12.95 12.12 -12.27
N PHE A 68 -13.61 11.12 -12.86
CA PHE A 68 -13.79 9.80 -12.25
C PHE A 68 -12.50 8.99 -12.35
N PRO A 69 -11.81 8.69 -11.24
CA PRO A 69 -10.43 8.23 -11.30
C PRO A 69 -10.25 6.74 -11.60
N ASN A 70 -11.26 5.89 -11.36
CA ASN A 70 -11.11 4.43 -11.31
C ASN A 70 -10.51 3.80 -12.56
N PHE A 71 -10.93 4.24 -13.74
CA PHE A 71 -10.46 3.61 -14.98
C PHE A 71 -9.02 4.01 -15.30
N GLU A 72 -8.68 5.27 -15.09
CA GLU A 72 -7.31 5.73 -15.22
C GLU A 72 -6.39 5.13 -14.15
N PHE A 73 -6.89 4.95 -12.92
CA PHE A 73 -6.21 4.23 -11.86
C PHE A 73 -5.77 2.83 -12.32
N VAL A 74 -6.67 2.06 -12.96
CA VAL A 74 -6.35 0.72 -13.47
C VAL A 74 -5.34 0.78 -14.63
N ARG A 75 -5.45 1.75 -15.54
CA ARG A 75 -4.46 1.95 -16.62
C ARG A 75 -3.07 2.20 -16.08
N GLN A 76 -2.96 3.09 -15.10
CA GLN A 76 -1.69 3.42 -14.47
C GLN A 76 -1.15 2.24 -13.64
N LEU A 77 -2.01 1.50 -12.93
CA LEU A 77 -1.60 0.30 -12.21
C LEU A 77 -1.07 -0.78 -13.16
N LYS A 78 -1.78 -1.06 -14.26
CA LYS A 78 -1.35 -2.01 -15.29
C LYS A 78 0.04 -1.65 -15.82
N LYS A 79 0.24 -0.37 -16.16
CA LYS A 79 1.54 0.14 -16.60
C LYS A 79 2.63 -0.02 -15.53
N ALA A 80 2.28 0.21 -14.25
CA ALA A 80 3.22 0.16 -13.13
C ALA A 80 3.73 -1.26 -12.85
N VAL A 81 2.82 -2.26 -12.83
CA VAL A 81 3.19 -3.63 -12.49
C VAL A 81 3.60 -4.48 -13.71
N GLY A 82 3.35 -3.99 -14.95
CA GLY A 82 3.68 -4.69 -16.18
C GLY A 82 3.13 -6.11 -16.24
N ASP A 83 3.76 -6.98 -17.02
CA ASP A 83 3.27 -8.33 -17.30
C ASP A 83 4.02 -9.45 -16.55
N GLU A 84 5.07 -9.11 -15.81
CA GLU A 84 5.94 -10.07 -15.12
C GLU A 84 5.97 -9.84 -13.61
N GLY A 85 6.47 -10.85 -12.90
CA GLY A 85 6.73 -10.77 -11.47
C GLY A 85 5.53 -11.08 -10.58
N THR A 86 5.81 -11.17 -9.29
CA THR A 86 4.81 -11.46 -8.25
C THR A 86 4.32 -10.15 -7.64
N ILE A 87 3.00 -9.99 -7.58
CA ILE A 87 2.36 -8.82 -6.97
C ILE A 87 1.90 -9.18 -5.56
N PHE A 88 2.17 -8.31 -4.59
CA PHE A 88 1.82 -8.48 -3.19
C PHE A 88 0.81 -7.44 -2.74
N ARG A 89 -0.12 -7.88 -1.91
CA ARG A 89 -1.09 -7.08 -1.16
C ARG A 89 -1.09 -7.47 0.31
N TYR A 90 -1.71 -6.66 1.14
CA TYR A 90 -1.92 -6.99 2.54
C TYR A 90 -3.43 -7.04 2.84
N TRP A 91 -3.97 -8.24 3.15
CA TRP A 91 -5.40 -8.56 3.23
C TRP A 91 -6.12 -8.45 1.87
N THR A 92 -7.43 -8.21 1.91
CA THR A 92 -8.32 -8.34 0.74
C THR A 92 -8.64 -7.02 0.05
N HIS A 93 -8.18 -5.89 0.60
CA HIS A 93 -8.62 -4.56 0.16
C HIS A 93 -8.39 -4.33 -1.34
N GLU A 94 -7.16 -4.46 -1.81
CA GLU A 94 -6.78 -4.23 -3.22
C GLU A 94 -7.58 -5.14 -4.17
N ASN A 95 -7.73 -6.41 -3.76
CA ASN A 95 -8.51 -7.38 -4.55
C ASN A 95 -9.98 -6.99 -4.66
N THR A 96 -10.58 -6.54 -3.56
CA THR A 96 -11.98 -6.08 -3.52
C THR A 96 -12.16 -4.86 -4.39
N VAL A 97 -11.29 -3.85 -4.24
CA VAL A 97 -11.32 -2.61 -5.03
C VAL A 97 -11.25 -2.89 -6.52
N LEU A 98 -10.32 -3.73 -6.96
CA LEU A 98 -10.16 -4.06 -8.38
C LEU A 98 -11.39 -4.80 -8.94
N ASN A 99 -11.98 -5.72 -8.17
CA ASN A 99 -13.21 -6.39 -8.59
C ASN A 99 -14.41 -5.43 -8.65
N ASP A 100 -14.52 -4.47 -7.73
CA ASP A 100 -15.55 -3.42 -7.80
C ASP A 100 -15.36 -2.57 -9.07
N ILE A 101 -14.12 -2.19 -9.41
CA ILE A 101 -13.81 -1.44 -10.64
C ILE A 101 -14.10 -2.28 -11.89
N ARG A 102 -13.83 -3.58 -11.87
CA ARG A 102 -14.20 -4.47 -12.98
C ARG A 102 -15.71 -4.40 -13.30
N VAL A 103 -16.56 -4.46 -12.27
CA VAL A 103 -18.01 -4.34 -12.44
C VAL A 103 -18.43 -2.96 -12.99
N GLN A 104 -17.67 -1.90 -12.67
CA GLN A 104 -17.90 -0.56 -13.24
C GLN A 104 -17.48 -0.52 -14.72
N LEU A 105 -16.33 -1.11 -15.07
CA LEU A 105 -15.83 -1.22 -16.44
C LEU A 105 -16.81 -1.99 -17.34
N GLU A 106 -17.37 -3.10 -16.88
CA GLU A 106 -18.37 -3.89 -17.62
C GLU A 106 -19.57 -3.04 -18.10
N LYS A 107 -19.95 -2.02 -17.31
CA LYS A 107 -21.05 -1.10 -17.59
C LYS A 107 -20.63 0.17 -18.32
N SER A 108 -19.35 0.38 -18.50
CA SER A 108 -18.82 1.60 -19.10
C SER A 108 -18.80 1.54 -20.62
N SER A 109 -18.57 2.70 -21.23
CA SER A 109 -18.33 2.84 -22.67
C SER A 109 -16.83 3.04 -23.00
N GLU A 110 -15.93 2.75 -22.05
CA GLU A 110 -14.49 2.88 -22.26
C GLU A 110 -14.04 1.98 -23.41
N ALA A 111 -13.21 2.53 -24.30
CA ALA A 111 -12.78 1.82 -25.50
C ALA A 111 -11.84 0.63 -25.21
N ASP A 112 -11.12 0.71 -24.09
CA ASP A 112 -10.14 -0.28 -23.64
C ASP A 112 -10.65 -1.14 -22.48
N LYS A 113 -11.95 -1.11 -22.20
CA LYS A 113 -12.55 -1.81 -21.04
C LYS A 113 -12.23 -3.30 -20.99
N ASP A 114 -12.27 -3.98 -22.12
CA ASP A 114 -12.04 -5.43 -22.18
C ASP A 114 -10.60 -5.76 -21.81
N GLU A 115 -9.63 -4.96 -22.27
CA GLU A 115 -8.22 -5.07 -21.89
C GLU A 115 -7.99 -4.83 -20.40
N LEU A 116 -8.67 -3.83 -19.83
CA LEU A 116 -8.57 -3.52 -18.39
C LEU A 116 -9.24 -4.59 -17.52
N ILE A 117 -10.35 -5.15 -17.96
CA ILE A 117 -11.03 -6.27 -17.31
C ILE A 117 -10.13 -7.51 -17.29
N GLU A 118 -9.53 -7.85 -18.44
CA GLU A 118 -8.59 -8.96 -18.54
C GLU A 118 -7.39 -8.79 -17.60
N PHE A 119 -6.82 -7.59 -17.56
CA PHE A 119 -5.75 -7.28 -16.61
C PHE A 119 -6.19 -7.48 -15.16
N ILE A 120 -7.35 -6.94 -14.74
CA ILE A 120 -7.85 -7.12 -13.38
C ILE A 120 -8.01 -8.61 -13.07
N MET A 121 -8.66 -9.38 -13.94
CA MET A 121 -8.85 -10.82 -13.77
C MET A 121 -7.52 -11.57 -13.64
N SER A 122 -6.50 -11.16 -14.38
CA SER A 122 -5.18 -11.81 -14.34
C SER A 122 -4.47 -11.68 -12.99
N ILE A 123 -4.83 -10.67 -12.17
CA ILE A 123 -4.17 -10.40 -10.88
C ILE A 123 -5.09 -10.55 -9.67
N THR A 124 -6.41 -10.76 -9.86
CA THR A 124 -7.38 -10.88 -8.75
C THR A 124 -8.00 -12.26 -8.61
N ASP A 125 -8.27 -12.93 -9.71
CA ASP A 125 -8.90 -14.24 -9.72
C ASP A 125 -7.85 -15.34 -9.45
N GLU A 126 -8.25 -16.62 -9.48
CA GLU A 126 -7.32 -17.76 -9.30
C GLU A 126 -6.43 -17.98 -10.55
N ALA A 127 -5.84 -16.90 -11.04
CA ALA A 127 -4.92 -16.88 -12.15
C ALA A 127 -3.47 -17.12 -11.70
N GLU A 128 -2.59 -17.45 -12.62
CA GLU A 128 -1.17 -17.70 -12.31
C GLU A 128 -0.49 -16.50 -11.65
N ARG A 129 -0.93 -15.27 -11.99
CA ARG A 129 -0.37 -14.03 -11.47
C ARG A 129 -1.22 -13.37 -10.38
N SER A 130 -2.16 -14.11 -9.78
CA SER A 130 -2.97 -13.60 -8.66
C SER A 130 -2.11 -13.03 -7.54
N MET A 131 -2.55 -11.87 -7.01
CA MET A 131 -1.84 -11.19 -5.93
C MET A 131 -1.65 -12.08 -4.71
N VAL A 132 -0.41 -12.17 -4.24
CA VAL A 132 -0.05 -12.88 -3.01
C VAL A 132 -0.43 -12.05 -1.79
N ASP A 133 -1.24 -12.62 -0.91
CA ASP A 133 -1.66 -11.98 0.33
C ASP A 133 -0.63 -12.24 1.44
N ILE A 134 0.17 -11.21 1.76
CA ILE A 134 1.22 -11.30 2.80
C ILE A 134 0.59 -11.52 4.18
N ALA A 135 -0.59 -10.98 4.45
CA ALA A 135 -1.25 -11.16 5.75
C ALA A 135 -1.54 -12.64 6.04
N LYS A 136 -1.86 -13.46 5.01
CA LYS A 136 -2.01 -14.91 5.16
C LYS A 136 -0.69 -15.59 5.54
N SER A 137 0.44 -15.11 5.01
CA SER A 137 1.77 -15.61 5.38
C SER A 137 2.13 -15.23 6.81
N VAL A 138 1.79 -14.01 7.24
CA VAL A 138 1.94 -13.58 8.64
C VAL A 138 1.14 -14.47 9.56
N LEU A 139 -0.16 -14.66 9.29
CA LEU A 139 -1.05 -15.53 10.09
C LEU A 139 -0.49 -16.94 10.26
N LYS A 140 0.12 -17.50 9.21
CA LYS A 140 0.57 -18.88 9.19
C LYS A 140 1.94 -19.09 9.82
N TYR A 141 2.84 -18.11 9.71
CA TYR A 141 4.26 -18.32 9.97
C TYR A 141 4.90 -17.34 10.95
N TYR A 142 4.20 -16.29 11.35
CA TYR A 142 4.76 -15.26 12.22
C TYR A 142 3.91 -15.03 13.44
N TYR A 143 4.54 -15.08 14.60
CA TYR A 143 3.95 -14.71 15.87
C TYR A 143 4.96 -13.91 16.69
N ASN A 144 4.50 -12.80 17.24
CA ASN A 144 5.27 -12.01 18.19
C ASN A 144 4.32 -11.43 19.25
N PRO A 145 4.63 -11.54 20.56
CA PRO A 145 3.79 -10.99 21.64
C PRO A 145 3.50 -9.50 21.50
N MET A 146 4.40 -8.73 20.88
CA MET A 146 4.21 -7.29 20.66
C MET A 146 3.07 -6.98 19.69
N MET A 147 2.61 -7.94 18.88
CA MET A 147 1.44 -7.80 18.01
C MET A 147 0.13 -7.75 18.82
N LYS A 148 0.14 -8.12 20.09
CA LYS A 148 -1.04 -8.14 20.98
C LYS A 148 -2.26 -8.86 20.39
N GLY A 149 -2.01 -9.92 19.57
CA GLY A 149 -3.05 -10.71 18.91
C GLY A 149 -3.57 -10.12 17.60
N SER A 150 -3.10 -8.96 17.16
CA SER A 150 -3.48 -8.35 15.88
C SER A 150 -2.53 -8.76 14.76
N ASN A 151 -3.08 -9.10 13.59
CA ASN A 151 -2.32 -9.35 12.35
C ASN A 151 -2.40 -8.17 11.37
N SER A 152 -2.87 -7.01 11.82
CA SER A 152 -2.78 -5.77 11.03
C SER A 152 -1.32 -5.41 10.77
N ILE A 153 -1.01 -4.86 9.60
CA ILE A 153 0.33 -4.39 9.28
C ILE A 153 0.82 -3.35 10.31
N LYS A 154 -0.09 -2.55 10.86
CA LYS A 154 0.20 -1.56 11.92
C LYS A 154 0.66 -2.19 13.25
N ALA A 155 0.38 -3.47 13.49
CA ALA A 155 0.87 -4.23 14.64
C ALA A 155 2.08 -5.10 14.28
N VAL A 156 2.08 -5.68 13.09
CA VAL A 156 3.14 -6.59 12.61
C VAL A 156 4.44 -5.83 12.36
N LEU A 157 4.38 -4.69 11.68
CA LEU A 157 5.57 -3.90 11.35
C LEU A 157 6.34 -3.45 12.61
N PRO A 158 5.72 -2.81 13.60
CA PRO A 158 6.42 -2.47 14.84
C PRO A 158 7.01 -3.68 15.58
N ALA A 159 6.31 -4.81 15.59
CA ALA A 159 6.81 -6.04 16.20
C ALA A 159 8.07 -6.58 15.50
N ILE A 160 8.12 -6.54 14.16
CA ILE A 160 9.31 -6.91 13.37
C ILE A 160 10.45 -5.94 13.65
N LEU A 161 10.20 -4.63 13.62
CA LEU A 161 11.20 -3.60 13.88
C LEU A 161 11.82 -3.75 15.26
N ASN A 162 11.03 -4.09 16.28
CA ASN A 162 11.52 -4.30 17.64
C ASN A 162 12.29 -5.60 17.83
N SER A 163 12.02 -6.64 17.02
CA SER A 163 12.59 -7.98 17.22
C SER A 163 13.78 -8.30 16.30
N SER A 164 14.03 -7.52 15.25
CA SER A 164 15.08 -7.77 14.27
C SER A 164 16.21 -6.74 14.35
N GLU A 165 17.33 -7.12 14.94
CA GLU A 165 18.52 -6.26 15.01
C GLU A 165 19.05 -5.87 13.61
N LEU A 166 18.93 -6.79 12.63
CA LEU A 166 19.31 -6.51 11.25
C LEU A 166 18.49 -5.37 10.66
N ILE A 167 17.16 -5.43 10.83
CA ILE A 167 16.24 -4.40 10.31
C ILE A 167 16.44 -3.09 11.08
N LYS A 168 16.56 -3.12 12.40
CA LYS A 168 16.87 -1.95 13.20
C LYS A 168 18.15 -1.27 12.72
N SER A 169 19.23 -2.03 12.61
CA SER A 169 20.53 -1.49 12.14
C SER A 169 20.45 -0.90 10.74
N LYS A 170 19.66 -1.49 9.83
CA LYS A 170 19.50 -0.97 8.47
C LYS A 170 18.71 0.35 8.47
N TYR A 171 17.53 0.40 9.09
CA TYR A 171 16.61 1.53 9.00
C TYR A 171 16.81 2.62 10.06
N SER A 172 17.79 2.45 10.97
CA SER A 172 18.32 3.53 11.82
C SER A 172 19.29 4.47 11.09
N LYS A 173 19.56 4.19 9.84
CA LYS A 173 20.38 5.01 8.93
C LYS A 173 19.47 5.62 7.85
N PRO A 174 19.91 6.71 7.19
CA PRO A 174 19.14 7.34 6.11
C PRO A 174 19.24 6.51 4.81
N VAL A 175 18.65 5.31 4.80
CA VAL A 175 18.74 4.39 3.65
C VAL A 175 17.59 4.56 2.66
N TYR A 176 16.43 5.05 3.10
CA TYR A 176 15.26 5.24 2.24
C TYR A 176 15.27 6.64 1.63
N GLY A 177 15.09 6.72 0.32
CA GLY A 177 15.25 7.97 -0.44
C GLY A 177 16.72 8.30 -0.74
N THR A 178 17.59 7.30 -0.77
CA THR A 178 18.99 7.40 -1.26
C THR A 178 19.11 6.81 -2.67
N PRO A 179 20.25 6.98 -3.35
CA PRO A 179 20.48 6.34 -4.65
C PRO A 179 20.37 4.81 -4.62
N GLU A 180 20.67 4.17 -3.49
CA GLU A 180 20.59 2.72 -3.30
C GLU A 180 19.15 2.23 -3.07
N MET A 181 18.31 3.06 -2.47
CA MET A 181 16.88 2.79 -2.22
C MET A 181 16.05 4.04 -2.56
N PRO A 182 15.87 4.34 -3.86
CA PRO A 182 15.19 5.56 -4.30
C PRO A 182 13.73 5.62 -3.83
N SER A 183 13.28 6.82 -3.47
CA SER A 183 11.89 7.14 -3.15
C SER A 183 11.43 8.34 -3.97
N LEU A 184 10.13 8.36 -4.32
CA LEU A 184 9.51 9.49 -5.02
C LEU A 184 9.11 10.62 -4.06
N ASN A 185 8.95 10.33 -2.77
CA ASN A 185 8.35 11.24 -1.79
C ASN A 185 9.29 11.64 -0.65
N LEU A 186 10.34 10.84 -0.39
CA LEU A 186 11.19 11.01 0.78
C LEU A 186 12.66 11.02 0.36
N GLU A 187 13.45 11.78 1.08
CA GLU A 187 14.90 11.89 0.90
C GLU A 187 15.59 11.60 2.23
N ASN A 188 16.58 10.71 2.21
CA ASN A 188 17.42 10.37 3.35
C ASN A 188 16.60 10.02 4.62
N LYS A 189 15.47 9.32 4.47
CA LYS A 189 14.57 9.02 5.59
C LYS A 189 15.16 7.97 6.52
N VAL A 190 15.17 8.29 7.80
CA VAL A 190 15.40 7.36 8.91
C VAL A 190 14.05 6.91 9.45
N TRP A 191 13.83 5.59 9.53
CA TRP A 191 12.56 5.02 9.99
C TRP A 191 12.60 4.51 11.43
N ILE A 192 13.78 4.41 12.03
CA ILE A 192 13.94 3.93 13.40
C ILE A 192 14.23 5.10 14.33
N GLU A 193 13.27 5.39 15.17
CA GLU A 193 13.39 6.24 16.32
C GLU A 193 13.04 5.43 17.56
N TYR A 194 13.55 5.81 18.74
CA TYR A 194 13.36 5.05 19.98
C TYR A 194 12.52 5.84 20.96
N GLU A 195 11.71 5.10 21.75
CA GLU A 195 11.04 5.64 22.91
C GLU A 195 12.05 6.12 23.97
N GLU A 196 11.60 6.76 25.05
CA GLU A 196 12.44 7.28 26.12
C GLU A 196 13.34 6.21 26.78
N ASP A 197 12.95 4.93 26.68
CA ASP A 197 13.72 3.80 27.19
C ASP A 197 15.00 3.50 26.37
N GLY A 198 15.17 4.15 25.22
CA GLY A 198 16.28 3.97 24.28
C GLY A 198 16.37 2.57 23.66
N LYS A 199 15.32 1.75 23.75
CA LYS A 199 15.29 0.35 23.30
C LYS A 199 14.10 0.02 22.42
N THR A 200 12.93 0.50 22.81
CA THR A 200 11.68 0.26 22.08
C THR A 200 11.63 1.17 20.88
N VAL A 201 11.42 0.58 19.69
CA VAL A 201 11.25 1.35 18.45
C VAL A 201 9.87 1.98 18.44
N ILE A 202 9.80 3.28 18.21
CA ILE A 202 8.55 4.02 18.02
C ILE A 202 7.83 3.43 16.80
N ASN A 203 6.51 3.28 16.88
CA ASN A 203 5.73 2.85 15.75
C ASN A 203 5.90 3.83 14.58
N PRO A 204 6.40 3.40 13.39
CA PRO A 204 6.66 4.30 12.26
C PRO A 204 5.45 5.10 11.79
N TYR A 205 4.24 4.60 12.00
CA TYR A 205 3.01 5.33 11.69
C TYR A 205 2.85 6.61 12.54
N LYS A 206 3.43 6.64 13.76
CA LYS A 206 3.44 7.84 14.61
C LYS A 206 4.46 8.89 14.17
N LEU A 207 5.40 8.51 13.31
CA LEU A 207 6.41 9.42 12.74
C LEU A 207 5.92 10.11 11.46
N LEU A 208 4.74 9.76 10.98
CA LEU A 208 4.12 10.44 9.86
C LEU A 208 3.57 11.80 10.32
N PRO A 209 3.69 12.85 9.48
CA PRO A 209 3.11 14.14 9.80
C PRO A 209 1.60 14.03 9.97
N SER A 210 1.03 14.73 10.94
CA SER A 210 -0.42 14.79 11.10
C SER A 210 -1.08 15.52 9.93
N VAL A 211 -2.33 15.17 9.60
CA VAL A 211 -3.11 15.85 8.56
C VAL A 211 -3.20 17.35 8.85
N SER A 212 -3.33 17.74 10.13
CA SER A 212 -3.36 19.13 10.57
C SER A 212 -2.07 19.92 10.26
N SER A 213 -0.94 19.24 10.00
CA SER A 213 0.30 19.92 9.58
C SER A 213 0.29 20.38 8.12
N TYR A 214 -0.64 19.87 7.31
CA TYR A 214 -0.77 20.19 5.88
C TYR A 214 -2.00 21.05 5.56
N ILE A 215 -2.98 21.07 6.45
CA ILE A 215 -4.27 21.72 6.20
C ILE A 215 -4.59 22.58 7.41
N ASP A 216 -4.76 23.89 7.19
CA ASP A 216 -5.22 24.84 8.19
C ASP A 216 -6.75 24.66 8.38
N PHE A 217 -7.14 23.51 8.92
CA PHE A 217 -8.52 23.29 9.32
C PHE A 217 -8.78 24.01 10.64
N GLN A 218 -9.42 25.15 10.59
CA GLN A 218 -10.11 25.75 11.73
C GLN A 218 -11.41 24.97 12.01
N ASP A 219 -11.29 23.68 12.33
CA ASP A 219 -12.44 22.88 12.69
C ASP A 219 -12.23 22.32 14.10
N ASP A 220 -12.87 22.97 15.08
CA ASP A 220 -12.86 22.58 16.48
C ASP A 220 -13.32 21.12 16.72
N ALA A 221 -13.99 20.53 15.73
CA ALA A 221 -14.43 19.12 15.78
C ALA A 221 -13.27 18.13 15.63
N LEU A 222 -12.20 18.45 14.91
CA LEU A 222 -11.03 17.59 14.78
C LEU A 222 -10.13 17.62 16.01
N ASP A 223 -10.11 18.73 16.73
CA ASP A 223 -9.34 18.86 17.99
C ASP A 223 -9.99 18.09 19.14
N ALA A 224 -11.27 17.74 19.01
CA ALA A 224 -12.00 16.91 20.00
C ALA A 224 -11.78 15.40 19.81
N LEU A 225 -11.17 14.95 18.70
CA LEU A 225 -10.85 13.56 18.48
C LEU A 225 -9.59 13.18 19.27
N GLY A 226 -9.66 12.08 20.00
CA GLY A 226 -8.49 11.52 20.70
C GLY A 226 -7.43 11.02 19.69
N ASP A 227 -6.18 10.86 20.16
CA ASP A 227 -5.06 10.43 19.33
C ASP A 227 -5.32 9.09 18.60
N GLU A 228 -6.09 8.17 19.22
CA GLU A 228 -6.49 6.89 18.61
C GLU A 228 -7.50 7.08 17.48
N GLU A 229 -8.35 8.09 17.53
CA GLU A 229 -9.32 8.39 16.47
C GLU A 229 -8.68 9.15 15.31
N ARG A 230 -7.64 9.97 15.58
CA ARG A 230 -6.83 10.65 14.55
C ARG A 230 -6.00 9.68 13.71
N GLU A 231 -5.65 8.50 14.25
CA GLU A 231 -4.93 7.44 13.51
C GLU A 231 -5.82 6.68 12.51
N MET A 232 -7.16 6.89 12.53
CA MET A 232 -8.10 6.22 11.62
C MET A 232 -8.43 7.04 10.36
N TYR A 233 -8.01 8.29 10.29
CA TYR A 233 -8.21 9.21 9.17
C TYR A 233 -6.85 9.74 8.70
#